data_c880ba37f2e0d29ddf0314d4d43688ca
#
_entry.id   c880ba37f2e0d29ddf0314d4d43688ca
#
_cell.length_a   1.000
_cell.length_b   1.000
_cell.length_c   1.000
_cell.angle_alpha   90.00
_cell.angle_beta   90.00
_cell.angle_gamma   90.00
#
_symmetry.space_group_name_H-M   'P 1'
#
loop_
_entity.id
_entity.type
_entity.pdbx_description
1 polymer ?
#
loop_
_entity_poly.entity_id
_entity_poly.type
_entity_poly.pdbx_seq_one_letter_code
_entity_poly.pdbx_strand_id
1 'polypeptide(L)'
;MKPVYQKENLQLTGWALSKALESWSWRGCAGEKAEVEVFARAAEVELLVNGKKAARGKVKKCRSKFHIPYEDGEITAVSYDKNGQEISRQTLMTANEETVLHIRPEQKTVKAGRLLFIPLQYGDSAGNWKPMEKHHLKVTVENAT
;
A
#
# COMPACT_ATOMS: atom_id res chain seq x y z
N MET A 1 -12.30 7.98 -9.42
CA MET A 1 -11.90 7.13 -10.57
C MET A 1 -10.73 6.29 -10.09
N LYS A 2 -10.78 4.96 -10.18
CA LYS A 2 -9.57 4.19 -9.93
C LYS A 2 -8.58 4.58 -11.02
N PRO A 3 -7.30 4.78 -10.72
CA PRO A 3 -6.30 5.01 -11.75
C PRO A 3 -6.50 3.97 -12.85
N VAL A 4 -6.44 4.37 -14.11
CA VAL A 4 -6.63 3.51 -15.31
C VAL A 4 -5.76 2.24 -15.20
N TYR A 5 -4.61 2.35 -14.57
CA TYR A 5 -3.68 1.27 -14.27
C TYR A 5 -4.30 0.11 -13.46
N GLN A 6 -5.24 0.36 -12.55
CA GLN A 6 -5.85 -0.69 -11.74
C GLN A 6 -6.96 -1.45 -12.46
N LYS A 7 -7.52 -0.90 -13.55
CA LYS A 7 -8.60 -1.55 -14.31
C LYS A 7 -8.13 -2.73 -15.15
N GLU A 8 -6.91 -2.70 -15.65
CA GLU A 8 -6.49 -3.62 -16.72
C GLU A 8 -5.63 -4.80 -16.27
N ASN A 9 -4.95 -4.72 -15.12
CA ASN A 9 -3.90 -5.70 -14.77
C ASN A 9 -4.05 -6.40 -13.42
N LEU A 10 -5.03 -6.07 -12.58
CA LEU A 10 -5.27 -6.78 -11.34
C LEU A 10 -6.35 -7.86 -11.56
N GLN A 11 -5.94 -9.01 -12.06
CA GLN A 11 -6.74 -10.22 -11.93
C GLN A 11 -6.75 -10.62 -10.45
N LEU A 12 -7.84 -10.26 -9.78
CA LEU A 12 -8.07 -10.74 -8.42
C LEU A 12 -8.43 -12.21 -8.49
N THR A 13 -7.60 -13.02 -7.90
CA THR A 13 -8.03 -14.35 -7.48
C THR A 13 -9.13 -14.21 -6.45
N GLY A 14 -10.07 -15.16 -6.36
CA GLY A 14 -11.20 -15.12 -5.43
C GLY A 14 -10.84 -15.03 -3.94
N TRP A 15 -9.55 -15.04 -3.62
CA TRP A 15 -8.96 -14.93 -2.28
C TRP A 15 -8.53 -13.49 -1.91
N ALA A 16 -8.54 -12.56 -2.86
CA ALA A 16 -8.15 -11.19 -2.58
C ALA A 16 -9.28 -10.43 -1.85
N LEU A 17 -9.04 -10.05 -0.60
CA LEU A 17 -9.97 -9.29 0.23
C LEU A 17 -10.15 -7.85 -0.24
N SER A 18 -9.18 -7.30 -0.96
CA SER A 18 -9.15 -5.91 -1.43
C SER A 18 -8.32 -5.75 -2.69
N LYS A 19 -8.65 -4.71 -3.49
CA LYS A 19 -7.84 -4.22 -4.63
C LYS A 19 -6.88 -3.11 -4.21
N ALA A 20 -6.87 -2.73 -2.95
CA ALA A 20 -6.00 -1.70 -2.44
C ALA A 20 -4.55 -2.21 -2.36
N LEU A 21 -3.63 -1.30 -2.63
CA LEU A 21 -2.20 -1.51 -2.47
C LEU A 21 -1.72 -0.67 -1.28
N GLU A 22 -0.74 -1.16 -0.55
CA GLU A 22 -0.13 -0.43 0.57
C GLU A 22 0.87 0.60 0.04
N SER A 23 0.33 1.61 -0.65
CA SER A 23 1.10 2.70 -1.24
C SER A 23 0.29 3.98 -1.31
N TRP A 24 0.97 5.11 -1.15
CA TRP A 24 0.46 6.45 -1.38
C TRP A 24 1.26 7.16 -2.50
N SER A 25 1.63 6.42 -3.57
CA SER A 25 2.46 6.91 -4.66
C SER A 25 1.75 6.71 -5.99
N TRP A 26 0.89 7.65 -6.37
CA TRP A 26 0.05 7.60 -7.57
C TRP A 26 0.38 8.75 -8.50
N ARG A 27 1.52 8.65 -9.19
CA ARG A 27 2.03 9.69 -10.06
C ARG A 27 0.99 10.15 -11.09
N GLY A 28 0.79 11.46 -11.21
CA GLY A 28 -0.14 12.06 -12.15
C GLY A 28 -1.62 12.01 -11.74
N CYS A 29 -1.93 11.55 -10.52
CA CYS A 29 -3.31 11.45 -10.02
C CYS A 29 -3.68 12.56 -9.03
N ALA A 30 -2.87 13.60 -8.88
CA ALA A 30 -3.15 14.71 -7.96
C ALA A 30 -4.53 15.33 -8.26
N GLY A 31 -5.36 15.50 -7.22
CA GLY A 31 -6.73 15.98 -7.32
C GLY A 31 -7.77 14.94 -7.71
N GLU A 32 -7.37 13.75 -8.16
CA GLU A 32 -8.30 12.68 -8.47
C GLU A 32 -8.85 11.99 -7.21
N LYS A 33 -10.02 11.36 -7.34
CA LYS A 33 -10.65 10.65 -6.24
C LYS A 33 -9.93 9.33 -5.94
N ALA A 34 -9.29 9.26 -4.77
CA ALA A 34 -8.71 8.04 -4.24
C ALA A 34 -9.72 7.27 -3.38
N GLU A 35 -9.78 5.94 -3.55
CA GLU A 35 -10.45 5.03 -2.61
C GLU A 35 -9.42 4.51 -1.63
N VAL A 36 -9.59 4.82 -0.34
CA VAL A 36 -8.71 4.39 0.74
C VAL A 36 -9.43 3.35 1.59
N GLU A 37 -8.80 2.20 1.79
CA GLU A 37 -9.30 1.15 2.67
C GLU A 37 -8.39 1.01 3.88
N VAL A 38 -8.97 1.03 5.07
CA VAL A 38 -8.26 0.80 6.32
C VAL A 38 -8.81 -0.45 7.00
N PHE A 39 -7.91 -1.37 7.32
CA PHE A 39 -8.24 -2.57 8.08
C PHE A 39 -7.76 -2.39 9.52
N ALA A 40 -8.70 -2.33 10.46
CA ALA A 40 -8.38 -2.10 11.87
C ALA A 40 -9.41 -2.78 12.79
N ARG A 41 -8.93 -3.24 13.95
CA ARG A 41 -9.80 -3.65 15.08
C ARG A 41 -10.05 -2.44 15.97
N ALA A 42 -10.85 -1.49 15.49
CA ALA A 42 -11.12 -0.22 16.11
C ALA A 42 -12.61 0.11 16.06
N ALA A 43 -13.06 1.12 16.79
CA ALA A 43 -14.41 1.65 16.68
C ALA A 43 -14.52 2.65 15.51
N GLU A 44 -13.53 3.51 15.38
CA GLU A 44 -13.46 4.54 14.34
C GLU A 44 -12.05 4.67 13.77
N VAL A 45 -11.98 5.19 12.54
CA VAL A 45 -10.73 5.58 11.88
C VAL A 45 -10.86 7.00 11.37
N GLU A 46 -9.82 7.79 11.55
CA GLU A 46 -9.64 9.12 10.97
C GLU A 46 -8.48 9.08 9.98
N LEU A 47 -8.67 9.70 8.81
CA LEU A 47 -7.62 9.91 7.82
C LEU A 47 -7.14 11.35 7.88
N LEU A 48 -5.82 11.50 7.90
CA LEU A 48 -5.13 12.77 7.75
C LEU A 48 -4.35 12.73 6.44
N VAL A 49 -4.43 13.79 5.64
CA VAL A 49 -3.59 14.00 4.45
C VAL A 49 -2.75 15.23 4.70
N ASN A 50 -1.43 15.11 4.64
CA ASN A 50 -0.50 16.20 4.96
C ASN A 50 -0.80 16.87 6.31
N GLY A 51 -1.11 16.05 7.33
CA GLY A 51 -1.46 16.49 8.68
C GLY A 51 -2.87 17.10 8.82
N LYS A 52 -3.64 17.26 7.75
CA LYS A 52 -5.00 17.82 7.77
C LYS A 52 -6.03 16.69 7.75
N LYS A 53 -7.07 16.81 8.57
CA LYS A 53 -8.19 15.88 8.57
C LYS A 53 -8.88 15.82 7.22
N ALA A 54 -8.88 14.65 6.59
CA ALA A 54 -9.52 14.41 5.30
C ALA A 54 -10.86 13.66 5.45
N ALA A 55 -10.94 12.68 6.35
CA ALA A 55 -12.14 11.91 6.59
C ALA A 55 -12.14 11.26 7.97
N ARG A 56 -13.31 10.86 8.49
CA ARG A 56 -13.48 10.03 9.68
C ARG A 56 -14.70 9.14 9.53
N GLY A 57 -14.62 7.90 9.99
CA GLY A 57 -15.71 6.97 9.87
C GLY A 57 -15.62 5.79 10.82
N LYS A 58 -16.74 5.10 11.01
CA LYS A 58 -16.83 3.89 11.83
C LYS A 58 -16.24 2.68 11.12
N VAL A 59 -15.62 1.82 11.89
CA VAL A 59 -15.13 0.52 11.40
C VAL A 59 -16.28 -0.48 11.40
N LYS A 60 -16.50 -1.14 10.26
CA LYS A 60 -17.48 -2.22 10.11
C LYS A 60 -16.77 -3.48 9.62
N LYS A 61 -16.91 -4.60 10.35
CA LYS A 61 -16.25 -5.87 10.01
C LYS A 61 -14.73 -5.70 9.81
N CYS A 62 -14.08 -4.98 10.74
CA CYS A 62 -12.65 -4.65 10.71
C CYS A 62 -12.19 -3.84 9.48
N ARG A 63 -13.08 -3.14 8.79
CA ARG A 63 -12.79 -2.37 7.57
C ARG A 63 -13.52 -1.05 7.55
N SER A 64 -12.85 -0.02 7.06
CA SER A 64 -13.42 1.28 6.69
C SER A 64 -13.01 1.63 5.27
N LYS A 65 -13.90 2.27 4.52
CA LYS A 65 -13.66 2.78 3.18
C LYS A 65 -13.90 4.27 3.14
N PHE A 66 -12.99 5.00 2.51
CA PHE A 66 -13.07 6.43 2.33
C PHE A 66 -12.83 6.80 0.88
N HIS A 67 -13.41 7.92 0.46
CA HIS A 67 -13.16 8.52 -0.83
C HIS A 67 -12.71 9.95 -0.59
N ILE A 68 -11.46 10.22 -0.88
CA ILE A 68 -10.82 11.52 -0.66
C ILE A 68 -10.08 11.94 -1.93
N PRO A 69 -9.84 13.23 -2.16
CA PRO A 69 -8.92 13.66 -3.22
C PRO A 69 -7.51 13.14 -2.89
N TYR A 70 -6.81 12.70 -3.92
CA TYR A 70 -5.40 12.33 -3.79
C TYR A 70 -4.54 13.59 -3.80
N GLU A 71 -3.63 13.68 -2.85
CA GLU A 71 -2.58 14.69 -2.79
C GLU A 71 -1.25 14.00 -2.52
N ASP A 72 -0.18 14.44 -3.18
CA ASP A 72 1.17 13.98 -2.86
C ASP A 72 1.56 14.39 -1.43
N GLY A 73 2.42 13.59 -0.81
CA GLY A 73 2.87 13.79 0.56
C GLY A 73 2.56 12.59 1.43
N GLU A 74 1.91 12.78 2.56
CA GLU A 74 1.61 11.70 3.51
C GLU A 74 0.10 11.48 3.68
N ILE A 75 -0.28 10.22 3.85
CA ILE A 75 -1.58 9.84 4.39
C ILE A 75 -1.38 9.07 5.69
N THR A 76 -2.06 9.50 6.74
CA THR A 76 -2.03 8.85 8.05
C THR A 76 -3.43 8.36 8.41
N ALA A 77 -3.53 7.08 8.75
CA ALA A 77 -4.73 6.49 9.35
C ALA A 77 -4.54 6.39 10.86
N VAL A 78 -5.45 7.00 11.61
CA VAL A 78 -5.49 6.96 13.07
C VAL A 78 -6.70 6.17 13.50
N SER A 79 -6.51 5.15 14.31
CA SER A 79 -7.56 4.27 14.82
C SER A 79 -7.91 4.62 16.26
N TYR A 80 -9.20 4.65 16.57
CA TYR A 80 -9.72 4.98 17.89
C TYR A 80 -10.57 3.85 18.47
N ASP A 81 -10.52 3.69 19.77
CA ASP A 81 -11.40 2.80 20.51
C ASP A 81 -12.82 3.39 20.69
N LYS A 82 -13.69 2.69 21.44
CA LYS A 82 -15.06 3.14 21.75
C LYS A 82 -15.12 4.38 22.65
N ASN A 83 -14.04 4.67 23.38
CA ASN A 83 -13.92 5.81 24.26
C ASN A 83 -13.30 7.03 23.57
N GLY A 84 -12.94 6.88 22.28
CA GLY A 84 -12.29 7.93 21.52
C GLY A 84 -10.79 8.06 21.78
N GLN A 85 -10.16 7.06 22.41
CA GLN A 85 -8.72 7.04 22.61
C GLN A 85 -8.03 6.46 21.36
N GLU A 86 -6.92 7.09 20.95
CA GLU A 86 -6.07 6.59 19.88
C GLU A 86 -5.43 5.27 20.31
N ILE A 87 -5.56 4.24 19.48
CA ILE A 87 -5.01 2.91 19.73
C ILE A 87 -3.92 2.52 18.72
N SER A 88 -3.93 3.09 17.52
CA SER A 88 -2.88 2.86 16.53
C SER A 88 -2.84 3.96 15.50
N ARG A 89 -1.67 4.10 14.85
CA ARG A 89 -1.42 5.05 13.77
C ARG A 89 -0.51 4.40 12.74
N GLN A 90 -0.84 4.59 11.46
CA GLN A 90 -0.01 4.15 10.35
C GLN A 90 0.04 5.24 9.29
N THR A 91 1.24 5.51 8.78
CA THR A 91 1.47 6.53 7.76
C THR A 91 2.08 5.89 6.53
N LEU A 92 1.58 6.27 5.36
CA LEU A 92 2.21 5.99 4.06
C LEU A 92 2.63 7.32 3.44
N MET A 93 3.75 7.31 2.75
CA MET A 93 4.30 8.50 2.09
C MET A 93 4.35 8.31 0.58
N THR A 94 4.16 9.40 -0.15
CA THR A 94 4.46 9.43 -1.58
C THR A 94 5.97 9.26 -1.78
N ALA A 95 6.34 8.32 -2.64
CA ALA A 95 7.74 8.06 -2.98
C ALA A 95 8.34 9.26 -3.72
N ASN A 96 9.62 9.53 -3.45
CA ASN A 96 10.37 10.58 -4.14
C ASN A 96 10.70 10.19 -5.61
N GLU A 97 11.43 11.04 -6.34
CA GLU A 97 11.77 10.81 -7.75
C GLU A 97 12.72 9.62 -7.97
N GLU A 98 13.56 9.29 -6.97
CA GLU A 98 14.48 8.15 -7.06
C GLU A 98 13.72 6.83 -7.18
N THR A 99 14.20 5.92 -8.04
CA THR A 99 13.60 4.59 -8.18
C THR A 99 14.66 3.52 -7.90
N VAL A 100 14.38 2.70 -6.89
CA VAL A 100 15.22 1.59 -6.43
C VAL A 100 14.42 0.30 -6.51
N LEU A 101 15.07 -0.78 -6.94
CA LEU A 101 14.50 -2.13 -6.86
C LEU A 101 14.75 -2.71 -5.47
N HIS A 102 13.70 -2.95 -4.73
CA HIS A 102 13.74 -3.65 -3.45
C HIS A 102 13.51 -5.15 -3.66
N ILE A 103 14.45 -5.94 -3.16
CA ILE A 103 14.39 -7.41 -3.17
C ILE A 103 14.21 -7.87 -1.73
N ARG A 104 13.05 -8.45 -1.42
CA ARG A 104 12.67 -8.83 -0.04
C ARG A 104 12.32 -10.31 0.04
N PRO A 105 13.31 -11.21 0.07
CA PRO A 105 13.04 -12.63 0.22
C PRO A 105 12.36 -12.91 1.57
N GLU A 106 11.35 -13.76 1.57
CA GLU A 106 10.65 -14.17 2.80
C GLU A 106 11.60 -14.84 3.80
N GLN A 107 12.61 -15.53 3.28
CA GLN A 107 13.65 -16.21 4.07
C GLN A 107 15.01 -16.00 3.43
N LYS A 108 16.06 -15.85 4.24
CA LYS A 108 17.44 -15.73 3.75
C LYS A 108 18.03 -17.05 3.26
N THR A 109 17.53 -18.15 3.81
CA THR A 109 17.98 -19.53 3.47
C THR A 109 16.76 -20.42 3.38
N VAL A 110 16.79 -21.35 2.44
CA VAL A 110 15.73 -22.32 2.23
C VAL A 110 16.35 -23.69 2.00
N LYS A 111 15.73 -24.76 2.49
CA LYS A 111 16.18 -26.13 2.23
C LYS A 111 15.93 -26.48 0.77
N ALA A 112 16.83 -27.25 0.17
CA ALA A 112 16.66 -27.78 -1.19
C ALA A 112 15.28 -28.45 -1.36
N GLY A 113 14.65 -28.23 -2.50
CA GLY A 113 13.30 -28.73 -2.82
C GLY A 113 12.14 -27.93 -2.21
N ARG A 114 12.40 -26.80 -1.56
CA ARG A 114 11.36 -25.87 -1.06
C ARG A 114 11.19 -24.69 -2.01
N LEU A 115 9.95 -24.17 -2.06
CA LEU A 115 9.66 -22.90 -2.76
C LEU A 115 10.08 -21.73 -1.88
N LEU A 116 10.69 -20.72 -2.51
CA LEU A 116 11.01 -19.44 -1.91
C LEU A 116 10.33 -18.33 -2.71
N PHE A 117 9.53 -17.51 -2.06
CA PHE A 117 8.98 -16.30 -2.66
C PHE A 117 9.92 -15.13 -2.42
N ILE A 118 10.23 -14.41 -3.49
CA ILE A 118 11.11 -13.24 -3.46
C ILE A 118 10.33 -12.07 -4.08
N PRO A 119 9.60 -11.30 -3.27
CA PRO A 119 8.94 -10.09 -3.74
C PRO A 119 9.95 -9.10 -4.31
N LEU A 120 9.66 -8.60 -5.50
CA LEU A 120 10.40 -7.55 -6.19
C LEU A 120 9.49 -6.34 -6.29
N GLN A 121 9.92 -5.21 -5.73
CA GLN A 121 9.12 -3.99 -5.68
C GLN A 121 9.97 -2.78 -6.05
N TYR A 122 9.44 -1.90 -6.90
CA TYR A 122 10.03 -0.58 -7.11
C TYR A 122 9.55 0.38 -6.03
N GLY A 123 10.48 1.14 -5.49
CA GLY A 123 10.23 2.15 -4.48
C GLY A 123 11.31 3.22 -4.52
N ASP A 124 11.26 4.15 -3.58
CA ASP A 124 12.37 5.06 -3.32
C ASP A 124 13.35 4.45 -2.32
N SER A 125 14.47 5.15 -2.04
CA SER A 125 15.48 4.71 -1.07
C SER A 125 14.93 4.56 0.36
N ALA A 126 13.86 5.28 0.71
CA ALA A 126 13.17 5.16 2.00
C ALA A 126 12.23 3.93 2.07
N GLY A 127 11.98 3.27 0.94
CA GLY A 127 11.13 2.09 0.84
C GLY A 127 9.66 2.38 0.56
N ASN A 128 9.31 3.61 0.19
CA ASN A 128 7.96 3.94 -0.24
C ASN A 128 7.69 3.32 -1.61
N TRP A 129 6.67 2.51 -1.70
CA TRP A 129 6.39 1.71 -2.88
C TRP A 129 5.85 2.56 -4.04
N LYS A 130 6.38 2.30 -5.26
CA LYS A 130 5.96 2.90 -6.54
C LYS A 130 5.21 1.86 -7.41
N PRO A 131 3.91 1.64 -7.21
CA PRO A 131 3.19 0.57 -7.89
C PRO A 131 3.02 0.80 -9.39
N MET A 132 3.21 2.02 -9.88
CA MET A 132 3.08 2.37 -11.31
C MET A 132 4.37 2.23 -12.11
N GLU A 133 5.51 1.99 -11.43
CA GLU A 133 6.79 1.81 -12.12
C GLU A 133 6.85 0.47 -12.87
N LYS A 134 7.39 0.53 -14.11
CA LYS A 134 7.53 -0.64 -14.98
C LYS A 134 8.91 -0.63 -15.63
N HIS A 135 9.71 -1.62 -15.30
CA HIS A 135 11.02 -1.81 -15.91
C HIS A 135 11.21 -3.28 -16.30
N HIS A 136 12.03 -3.51 -17.31
CA HIS A 136 12.44 -4.87 -17.64
C HIS A 136 13.43 -5.39 -16.61
N LEU A 137 13.11 -6.54 -16.01
CA LEU A 137 13.99 -7.22 -15.08
C LEU A 137 14.58 -8.47 -15.76
N LYS A 138 15.88 -8.65 -15.63
CA LYS A 138 16.57 -9.90 -15.94
C LYS A 138 16.91 -10.60 -14.64
N VAL A 139 16.36 -11.77 -14.44
CA VAL A 139 16.66 -12.63 -13.28
C VAL A 139 17.55 -13.75 -13.75
N THR A 140 18.69 -13.94 -13.10
CA THR A 140 19.59 -15.09 -13.30
C THR A 140 19.73 -15.84 -12.01
N VAL A 141 19.77 -17.16 -12.10
CA VAL A 141 19.97 -18.05 -10.96
C VAL A 141 21.27 -18.81 -11.19
N GLU A 142 22.19 -18.72 -10.25
CA GLU A 142 23.46 -19.42 -10.29
C GLU A 142 23.55 -20.39 -9.11
N ASN A 143 24.17 -21.56 -9.35
CA ASN A 143 24.39 -22.60 -8.33
C ASN A 143 23.12 -23.06 -7.59
N ALA A 144 21.96 -23.02 -8.25
CA ALA A 144 20.75 -23.67 -7.75
C ALA A 144 20.75 -25.13 -8.20
N THR A 145 20.68 -26.03 -7.24
CA THR A 145 20.48 -27.46 -7.45
C THR A 145 19.06 -27.87 -7.07
#